data_d1fe027ccd920ffecc38e6a65a7ec84e
#
_entry.id   d1fe027ccd920ffecc38e6a65a7ec84e
#
_cell.length_a   1.000
_cell.length_b   1.000
_cell.length_c   1.000
_cell.angle_alpha   90.00
_cell.angle_beta   90.00
_cell.angle_gamma   90.00
#
_symmetry.space_group_name_H-M   'P 1'
#
loop_
_entity.id
_entity.type
_entity.pdbx_description
1 polymer ?
#
loop_
_entity_poly.entity_id
_entity_poly.type
_entity_poly.pdbx_seq_one_letter_code
_entity_poly.pdbx_strand_id
1 'polypeptide(L)'
;MTAVAYGIVIAAVLLAVGVVIWDRRRTKQTMERLNAMVDRALAGTFTEDSYDESLLSALEAKLARYLAASAVTAGKVQGEKDRIKSLISDIAHQTRTPLSNVLLYAQLLAEQDLPAESRPCVAALEAQAEKLQTLIEALVKTSRLESGIVTLHPVSGLLNPMLESALEQLRPKAAAKGIALDLTPTAARAVFDPQWTEEAVVNLLDNAVKYTPEGGRVTASAAEYQFFTCVRVSDTGPGISEEEQPKVFQRFYRGPAHQTEEGVGIGLYLTRRIAEGQSGYVKVRSRQGEGSEFSLYLPKN
;
A
#
# COMPACT_ATOMS: atom_id res chain seq x y z
N MET A 1 -12.17 -54.68 64.49
CA MET A 1 -11.82 -54.76 63.06
C MET A 1 -12.40 -53.61 62.25
N THR A 2 -13.59 -53.03 62.51
CA THR A 2 -14.21 -51.91 61.75
C THR A 2 -13.44 -50.61 61.86
N ALA A 3 -12.92 -50.22 63.06
CA ALA A 3 -12.20 -48.96 63.21
C ALA A 3 -10.87 -48.87 62.43
N VAL A 4 -10.15 -49.98 62.29
CA VAL A 4 -8.90 -50.08 61.51
C VAL A 4 -9.22 -49.97 60.00
N ALA A 5 -10.32 -50.57 59.55
CA ALA A 5 -10.74 -50.47 58.15
C ALA A 5 -11.14 -49.02 57.76
N TYR A 6 -11.87 -48.27 58.61
CA TYR A 6 -12.16 -46.86 58.41
C TYR A 6 -10.89 -45.98 58.39
N GLY A 7 -9.92 -46.26 59.25
CA GLY A 7 -8.62 -45.54 59.26
C GLY A 7 -7.85 -45.72 57.96
N ILE A 8 -7.84 -46.91 57.38
CA ILE A 8 -7.17 -47.19 56.08
C ILE A 8 -7.86 -46.45 54.92
N VAL A 9 -9.22 -46.46 54.91
CA VAL A 9 -9.99 -45.75 53.87
C VAL A 9 -9.75 -44.27 53.95
N ILE A 10 -9.74 -43.64 55.13
CA ILE A 10 -9.47 -42.22 55.29
C ILE A 10 -8.02 -41.88 54.85
N ALA A 11 -7.05 -42.68 55.19
CA ALA A 11 -5.65 -42.49 54.76
C ALA A 11 -5.51 -42.60 53.24
N ALA A 12 -6.19 -43.54 52.57
CA ALA A 12 -6.18 -43.69 51.14
C ALA A 12 -6.83 -42.49 50.43
N VAL A 13 -7.92 -41.95 50.97
CA VAL A 13 -8.60 -40.74 50.41
C VAL A 13 -7.71 -39.53 50.56
N LEU A 14 -7.07 -39.32 51.72
CA LEU A 14 -6.11 -38.22 51.92
C LEU A 14 -4.94 -38.29 50.96
N LEU A 15 -4.39 -39.51 50.75
CA LEU A 15 -3.30 -39.71 49.81
C LEU A 15 -3.74 -39.43 48.37
N ALA A 16 -4.92 -39.89 47.97
CA ALA A 16 -5.47 -39.61 46.65
C ALA A 16 -5.69 -38.08 46.43
N VAL A 17 -6.26 -37.36 47.42
CA VAL A 17 -6.42 -35.92 47.39
C VAL A 17 -5.07 -35.22 47.32
N GLY A 18 -4.08 -35.67 48.10
CA GLY A 18 -2.70 -35.17 48.04
C GLY A 18 -2.05 -35.28 46.67
N VAL A 19 -2.21 -36.44 46.03
CA VAL A 19 -1.72 -36.70 44.65
C VAL A 19 -2.39 -35.78 43.65
N VAL A 20 -3.72 -35.62 43.72
CA VAL A 20 -4.48 -34.74 42.82
C VAL A 20 -4.08 -33.27 43.00
N ILE A 21 -3.90 -32.80 44.23
CA ILE A 21 -3.45 -31.43 44.49
C ILE A 21 -2.02 -31.22 43.98
N TRP A 22 -1.12 -32.20 44.19
CA TRP A 22 0.25 -32.14 43.70
C TRP A 22 0.30 -32.11 42.19
N ASP A 23 -0.44 -32.97 41.50
CA ASP A 23 -0.55 -33.01 40.03
C ASP A 23 -1.11 -31.70 39.45
N ARG A 24 -2.17 -31.17 40.05
CA ARG A 24 -2.73 -29.84 39.64
C ARG A 24 -1.72 -28.71 39.80
N ARG A 25 -0.97 -28.69 40.91
CA ARG A 25 0.07 -27.67 41.14
C ARG A 25 1.20 -27.80 40.15
N ARG A 26 1.64 -29.02 39.85
CA ARG A 26 2.67 -29.29 38.86
C ARG A 26 2.24 -28.86 37.46
N THR A 27 1.03 -29.23 37.06
CA THR A 27 0.49 -28.81 35.76
C THR A 27 0.35 -27.31 35.65
N LYS A 28 -0.11 -26.63 36.71
CA LYS A 28 -0.24 -25.16 36.70
C LYS A 28 1.13 -24.49 36.56
N GLN A 29 2.13 -24.93 37.28
CA GLN A 29 3.50 -24.39 37.17
C GLN A 29 4.11 -24.60 35.79
N THR A 30 3.87 -25.76 35.17
CA THR A 30 4.32 -26.01 33.79
C THR A 30 3.65 -25.08 32.80
N MET A 31 2.33 -24.84 32.94
CA MET A 31 1.59 -23.94 32.07
C MET A 31 2.03 -22.47 32.23
N GLU A 32 2.28 -22.03 33.48
CA GLU A 32 2.81 -20.68 33.74
C GLU A 32 4.19 -20.48 33.12
N ARG A 33 5.07 -21.50 33.18
CA ARG A 33 6.39 -21.46 32.52
C ARG A 33 6.25 -21.41 31.00
N LEU A 34 5.38 -22.19 30.41
CA LEU A 34 5.11 -22.16 28.96
C LEU A 34 4.60 -20.80 28.51
N ASN A 35 3.64 -20.20 29.22
CA ASN A 35 3.17 -18.85 28.92
C ASN A 35 4.30 -17.81 29.01
N ALA A 36 5.10 -17.85 30.05
CA ALA A 36 6.24 -16.94 30.19
C ALA A 36 7.30 -17.12 29.07
N MET A 37 7.50 -18.35 28.57
CA MET A 37 8.35 -18.61 27.41
C MET A 37 7.78 -17.96 26.14
N VAL A 38 6.48 -18.13 25.88
CA VAL A 38 5.81 -17.54 24.73
C VAL A 38 5.85 -16.02 24.80
N ASP A 39 5.59 -15.43 25.97
CA ASP A 39 5.65 -13.97 26.17
C ASP A 39 7.06 -13.42 25.91
N ARG A 40 8.11 -14.09 26.39
CA ARG A 40 9.51 -13.72 26.10
C ARG A 40 9.86 -13.88 24.63
N ALA A 41 9.33 -14.91 23.96
CA ALA A 41 9.51 -15.12 22.54
C ALA A 41 8.86 -13.99 21.72
N LEU A 42 7.65 -13.56 22.08
CA LEU A 42 6.95 -12.44 21.45
C LEU A 42 7.63 -11.09 21.70
N ALA A 43 8.21 -10.91 22.89
CA ALA A 43 8.99 -9.72 23.24
C ALA A 43 10.39 -9.67 22.61
N GLY A 44 10.83 -10.73 21.92
CA GLY A 44 12.18 -10.84 21.35
C GLY A 44 13.32 -11.00 22.39
N THR A 45 12.98 -11.29 23.64
CA THR A 45 13.93 -11.43 24.77
C THR A 45 14.10 -12.87 25.22
N PHE A 46 13.78 -13.83 24.36
CA PHE A 46 13.85 -15.24 24.67
C PHE A 46 15.32 -15.71 24.84
N THR A 47 15.61 -16.30 25.99
CA THR A 47 16.87 -16.96 26.30
C THR A 47 16.58 -18.36 26.87
N GLU A 48 17.48 -19.32 26.66
CA GLU A 48 17.42 -20.64 27.30
C GLU A 48 17.79 -20.49 28.78
N ASP A 49 16.85 -20.78 29.69
CA ASP A 49 17.06 -20.60 31.15
C ASP A 49 17.38 -21.93 31.88
N SER A 50 17.10 -23.10 31.29
CA SER A 50 17.29 -24.38 31.94
C SER A 50 17.98 -25.41 31.06
N TYR A 51 18.98 -26.04 31.59
CA TYR A 51 19.73 -27.14 30.97
C TYR A 51 19.51 -28.43 31.79
N ASP A 52 18.26 -28.89 31.87
CA ASP A 52 17.95 -30.18 32.47
C ASP A 52 17.44 -31.17 31.41
N GLU A 53 17.41 -32.46 31.73
CA GLU A 53 16.92 -33.51 30.82
C GLU A 53 15.38 -33.53 30.71
N SER A 54 14.69 -32.43 31.06
CA SER A 54 13.23 -32.35 31.01
C SER A 54 12.70 -32.13 29.57
N LEU A 55 11.47 -32.56 29.35
CA LEU A 55 10.78 -32.34 28.11
C LEU A 55 10.57 -30.82 27.81
N LEU A 56 10.56 -30.02 28.88
CA LEU A 56 10.44 -28.57 28.80
C LEU A 56 11.73 -27.95 28.24
N SER A 57 12.90 -28.37 28.72
CA SER A 57 14.22 -27.93 28.24
C SER A 57 14.41 -28.30 26.75
N ALA A 58 13.97 -29.48 26.33
CA ALA A 58 13.99 -29.88 24.93
C ALA A 58 13.07 -29.01 24.06
N LEU A 59 11.95 -28.55 24.60
CA LEU A 59 11.03 -27.61 23.90
C LEU A 59 11.65 -26.20 23.81
N GLU A 60 12.27 -25.72 24.91
CA GLU A 60 13.01 -24.45 24.93
C GLU A 60 14.09 -24.41 23.85
N ALA A 61 14.91 -25.44 23.76
CA ALA A 61 15.98 -25.56 22.77
C ALA A 61 15.45 -25.60 21.32
N LYS A 62 14.29 -26.24 21.10
CA LYS A 62 13.64 -26.23 19.78
C LYS A 62 13.09 -24.84 19.43
N LEU A 63 12.46 -24.16 20.39
CA LEU A 63 11.92 -22.83 20.22
C LEU A 63 13.05 -21.81 19.96
N ALA A 64 14.12 -21.86 20.73
CA ALA A 64 15.32 -21.03 20.53
C ALA A 64 15.88 -21.17 19.12
N ARG A 65 16.04 -22.42 18.64
CA ARG A 65 16.53 -22.69 17.27
C ARG A 65 15.57 -22.15 16.20
N TYR A 66 14.26 -22.30 16.38
CA TYR A 66 13.27 -21.78 15.45
C TYR A 66 13.30 -20.24 15.40
N LEU A 67 13.35 -19.58 16.56
CA LEU A 67 13.43 -18.12 16.63
C LEU A 67 14.72 -17.58 16.02
N ALA A 68 15.86 -18.22 16.31
CA ALA A 68 17.14 -17.86 15.70
C ALA A 68 17.12 -18.03 14.16
N ALA A 69 16.59 -19.13 13.65
CA ALA A 69 16.45 -19.36 12.20
C ALA A 69 15.48 -18.35 11.56
N SER A 70 14.38 -18.02 12.25
CA SER A 70 13.41 -17.01 11.80
C SER A 70 14.03 -15.62 11.75
N ALA A 71 14.80 -15.23 12.79
CA ALA A 71 15.50 -13.95 12.83
C ALA A 71 16.54 -13.82 11.70
N VAL A 72 17.32 -14.88 11.43
CA VAL A 72 18.27 -14.91 10.30
C VAL A 72 17.53 -14.76 8.97
N THR A 73 16.41 -15.45 8.81
CA THR A 73 15.61 -15.38 7.58
C THR A 73 15.01 -13.98 7.40
N ALA A 74 14.45 -13.40 8.46
CA ALA A 74 13.93 -12.03 8.45
C ALA A 74 15.04 -11.02 8.10
N GLY A 75 16.23 -11.18 8.67
CA GLY A 75 17.40 -10.34 8.35
C GLY A 75 17.83 -10.44 6.88
N LYS A 76 17.83 -11.66 6.31
CA LYS A 76 18.11 -11.85 4.88
C LYS A 76 17.07 -11.18 3.98
N VAL A 77 15.78 -11.36 4.27
CA VAL A 77 14.69 -10.72 3.52
C VAL A 77 14.80 -9.21 3.60
N GLN A 78 15.11 -8.66 4.78
CA GLN A 78 15.31 -7.21 4.93
C GLN A 78 16.54 -6.71 4.15
N GLY A 79 17.66 -7.44 4.20
CA GLY A 79 18.87 -7.12 3.43
C GLY A 79 18.63 -7.14 1.91
N GLU A 80 17.89 -8.13 1.39
CA GLU A 80 17.51 -8.16 -0.03
C GLU A 80 16.57 -7.01 -0.41
N LYS A 81 15.62 -6.66 0.46
CA LYS A 81 14.79 -5.46 0.27
C LYS A 81 15.65 -4.20 0.15
N ASP A 82 16.58 -4.00 1.07
CA ASP A 82 17.43 -2.81 1.09
C ASP A 82 18.37 -2.74 -0.12
N ARG A 83 18.85 -3.89 -0.57
CA ARG A 83 19.64 -4.00 -1.81
C ARG A 83 18.81 -3.64 -3.05
N ILE A 84 17.59 -4.15 -3.17
CA ILE A 84 16.66 -3.81 -4.25
C ILE A 84 16.34 -2.31 -4.24
N LYS A 85 16.16 -1.72 -3.04
CA LYS A 85 15.96 -0.28 -2.84
C LYS A 85 17.09 0.55 -3.45
N SER A 86 18.34 0.24 -3.07
CA SER A 86 19.52 0.94 -3.58
C SER A 86 19.58 0.82 -5.11
N LEU A 87 19.44 -0.40 -5.63
CA LEU A 87 19.51 -0.67 -7.06
C LEU A 87 18.49 0.15 -7.87
N ILE A 88 17.24 0.23 -7.39
CA ILE A 88 16.19 1.00 -8.06
C ILE A 88 16.49 2.50 -8.01
N SER A 89 16.99 2.99 -6.88
CA SER A 89 17.40 4.40 -6.76
C SER A 89 18.53 4.73 -7.72
N ASP A 90 19.54 3.86 -7.79
CA ASP A 90 20.71 4.03 -8.65
C ASP A 90 20.32 3.99 -10.13
N ILE A 91 19.53 3.00 -10.55
CA ILE A 91 19.00 2.90 -11.92
C ILE A 91 18.20 4.16 -12.28
N ALA A 92 17.35 4.63 -11.38
CA ALA A 92 16.54 5.82 -11.62
C ALA A 92 17.39 7.07 -11.86
N HIS A 93 18.42 7.29 -11.02
CA HIS A 93 19.33 8.43 -11.18
C HIS A 93 20.16 8.30 -12.45
N GLN A 94 20.72 7.13 -12.72
CA GLN A 94 21.56 6.88 -13.90
C GLN A 94 20.79 6.90 -15.22
N THR A 95 19.48 6.61 -15.19
CA THR A 95 18.63 6.61 -16.40
C THR A 95 18.06 8.00 -16.68
N ARG A 96 17.77 8.79 -15.63
CA ARG A 96 17.21 10.14 -15.78
C ARG A 96 18.13 11.04 -16.60
N THR A 97 19.42 11.05 -16.31
CA THR A 97 20.38 11.93 -16.96
C THR A 97 20.48 11.71 -18.48
N PRO A 98 20.73 10.49 -19.01
CA PRO A 98 20.77 10.27 -20.45
C PRO A 98 19.43 10.54 -21.12
N LEU A 99 18.33 10.26 -20.44
CA LEU A 99 16.99 10.50 -20.98
C LEU A 99 16.67 11.98 -21.06
N SER A 100 17.04 12.79 -20.05
CA SER A 100 16.90 14.25 -20.11
C SER A 100 17.73 14.84 -21.24
N ASN A 101 18.92 14.28 -21.52
CA ASN A 101 19.73 14.70 -22.65
C ASN A 101 19.07 14.35 -23.99
N VAL A 102 18.47 13.17 -24.12
CA VAL A 102 17.73 12.76 -25.34
C VAL A 102 16.54 13.72 -25.55
N LEU A 103 15.79 14.04 -24.51
CA LEU A 103 14.67 14.97 -24.58
C LEU A 103 15.14 16.39 -24.99
N LEU A 104 16.22 16.90 -24.36
CA LEU A 104 16.82 18.18 -24.71
C LEU A 104 17.25 18.22 -26.18
N TYR A 105 17.92 17.18 -26.69
CA TYR A 105 18.34 17.15 -28.08
C TYR A 105 17.14 17.04 -29.04
N ALA A 106 16.07 16.33 -28.66
CA ALA A 106 14.84 16.27 -29.45
C ALA A 106 14.18 17.65 -29.54
N GLN A 107 14.09 18.39 -28.42
CA GLN A 107 13.57 19.76 -28.36
C GLN A 107 14.43 20.74 -29.19
N LEU A 108 15.76 20.70 -29.06
CA LEU A 108 16.66 21.51 -29.86
C LEU A 108 16.56 21.22 -31.35
N LEU A 109 16.32 19.96 -31.75
CA LEU A 109 16.06 19.58 -33.13
C LEU A 109 14.69 20.13 -33.62
N ALA A 110 13.66 20.08 -32.77
CA ALA A 110 12.33 20.60 -33.09
C ALA A 110 12.32 22.12 -33.35
N GLU A 111 13.25 22.88 -32.72
CA GLU A 111 13.41 24.33 -32.92
C GLU A 111 14.13 24.67 -34.25
N GLN A 112 14.79 23.70 -34.89
CA GLN A 112 15.49 23.92 -36.16
C GLN A 112 14.55 23.85 -37.35
N ASP A 113 14.95 24.46 -38.47
CA ASP A 113 14.22 24.35 -39.73
C ASP A 113 14.47 23.00 -40.39
N LEU A 114 13.70 22.00 -39.95
CA LEU A 114 13.82 20.63 -40.40
C LEU A 114 12.99 20.40 -41.68
N PRO A 115 13.46 19.51 -42.60
CA PRO A 115 12.66 19.01 -43.69
C PRO A 115 11.31 18.47 -43.19
N ALA A 116 10.25 18.68 -43.97
CA ALA A 116 8.90 18.28 -43.60
C ALA A 116 8.79 16.80 -43.20
N GLU A 117 9.58 15.93 -43.83
CA GLU A 117 9.64 14.48 -43.57
C GLU A 117 10.28 14.15 -42.21
N SER A 118 11.16 15.02 -41.69
CA SER A 118 11.89 14.78 -40.43
C SER A 118 11.10 15.24 -39.19
N ARG A 119 10.22 16.23 -39.30
CA ARG A 119 9.43 16.79 -38.20
C ARG A 119 8.59 15.75 -37.45
N PRO A 120 7.87 14.82 -38.12
CA PRO A 120 7.13 13.80 -37.41
C PRO A 120 8.02 12.82 -36.64
N CYS A 121 9.21 12.55 -37.14
CA CYS A 121 10.18 11.67 -36.46
C CYS A 121 10.70 12.30 -35.17
N VAL A 122 11.01 13.61 -35.19
CA VAL A 122 11.47 14.33 -33.99
C VAL A 122 10.37 14.43 -32.96
N ALA A 123 9.13 14.76 -33.38
CA ALA A 123 7.96 14.79 -32.48
C ALA A 123 7.68 13.41 -31.86
N ALA A 124 7.81 12.34 -32.64
CA ALA A 124 7.66 10.97 -32.11
C ALA A 124 8.76 10.61 -31.10
N LEU A 125 9.99 11.04 -31.35
CA LEU A 125 11.13 10.82 -30.45
C LEU A 125 10.94 11.58 -29.11
N GLU A 126 10.51 12.83 -29.17
CA GLU A 126 10.18 13.63 -28.00
C GLU A 126 9.08 12.97 -27.17
N ALA A 127 7.97 12.60 -27.78
CA ALA A 127 6.86 11.93 -27.11
C ALA A 127 7.28 10.60 -26.46
N GLN A 128 8.17 9.80 -27.11
CA GLN A 128 8.66 8.56 -26.51
C GLN A 128 9.64 8.81 -25.35
N ALA A 129 10.48 9.84 -25.43
CA ALA A 129 11.37 10.23 -24.34
C ALA A 129 10.59 10.71 -23.11
N GLU A 130 9.58 11.55 -23.28
CA GLU A 130 8.67 11.99 -22.19
C GLU A 130 7.93 10.82 -21.55
N LYS A 131 7.42 9.90 -22.39
CA LYS A 131 6.75 8.68 -21.89
C LYS A 131 7.69 7.81 -21.06
N LEU A 132 8.95 7.64 -21.49
CA LEU A 132 9.94 6.86 -20.77
C LEU A 132 10.33 7.55 -19.45
N GLN A 133 10.45 8.88 -19.44
CA GLN A 133 10.69 9.65 -18.22
C GLN A 133 9.56 9.45 -17.20
N THR A 134 8.31 9.58 -17.61
CA THR A 134 7.13 9.34 -16.77
C THR A 134 7.11 7.92 -16.22
N LEU A 135 7.48 6.92 -17.06
CA LEU A 135 7.62 5.51 -16.66
C LEU A 135 8.62 5.34 -15.51
N ILE A 136 9.81 5.88 -15.68
CA ILE A 136 10.90 5.74 -14.70
C ILE A 136 10.51 6.44 -13.39
N GLU A 137 9.96 7.65 -13.45
CA GLU A 137 9.54 8.40 -12.27
C GLU A 137 8.44 7.66 -11.48
N ALA A 138 7.43 7.15 -12.18
CA ALA A 138 6.35 6.39 -11.57
C ALA A 138 6.85 5.05 -10.96
N LEU A 139 7.77 4.35 -11.64
CA LEU A 139 8.40 3.13 -11.14
C LEU A 139 9.19 3.40 -9.85
N VAL A 140 9.96 4.47 -9.82
CA VAL A 140 10.75 4.88 -8.64
C VAL A 140 9.86 5.26 -7.46
N LYS A 141 8.84 6.10 -7.69
CA LYS A 141 7.86 6.49 -6.65
C LYS A 141 7.22 5.24 -6.05
N THR A 142 6.73 4.34 -6.90
CA THR A 142 6.08 3.11 -6.48
C THR A 142 7.02 2.20 -5.70
N SER A 143 8.23 1.99 -6.20
CA SER A 143 9.22 1.14 -5.55
C SER A 143 9.67 1.68 -4.19
N ARG A 144 9.85 3.00 -4.05
CA ARG A 144 10.18 3.63 -2.78
C ARG A 144 9.08 3.45 -1.74
N LEU A 145 7.81 3.53 -2.16
CA LEU A 145 6.67 3.31 -1.29
C LEU A 145 6.57 1.84 -0.85
N GLU A 146 6.67 0.89 -1.79
CA GLU A 146 6.58 -0.55 -1.51
C GLU A 146 7.72 -1.08 -0.65
N SER A 147 8.90 -0.55 -0.86
CA SER A 147 10.07 -0.95 -0.09
C SER A 147 10.12 -0.33 1.31
N GLY A 148 9.18 0.59 1.65
CA GLY A 148 9.17 1.30 2.93
C GLY A 148 10.33 2.31 3.09
N ILE A 149 10.96 2.73 1.99
CA ILE A 149 11.91 3.87 2.00
C ILE A 149 11.16 5.15 2.33
N VAL A 150 9.99 5.31 1.74
CA VAL A 150 9.07 6.39 2.06
C VAL A 150 8.17 5.92 3.20
N THR A 151 8.34 6.56 4.34
CA THR A 151 7.42 6.41 5.46
C THR A 151 6.33 7.46 5.30
N LEU A 152 5.09 7.02 5.25
CA LEU A 152 3.94 7.91 5.25
C LEU A 152 3.76 8.48 6.66
N HIS A 153 3.43 9.76 6.76
CA HIS A 153 3.20 10.46 8.01
C HIS A 153 1.74 10.97 8.08
N PRO A 154 0.77 10.07 8.33
CA PRO A 154 -0.63 10.46 8.41
C PRO A 154 -0.87 11.42 9.57
N VAL A 155 -1.52 12.55 9.29
CA VAL A 155 -1.95 13.55 10.27
C VAL A 155 -3.42 13.87 10.08
N SER A 156 -4.12 14.24 11.17
CA SER A 156 -5.52 14.65 11.07
C SER A 156 -5.63 16.02 10.38
N GLY A 157 -6.35 16.08 9.28
CA GLY A 157 -6.48 17.30 8.46
C GLY A 157 -7.84 17.45 7.81
N LEU A 158 -8.13 18.66 7.31
CA LEU A 158 -9.25 18.96 6.43
C LEU A 158 -8.90 18.50 5.01
N LEU A 159 -9.84 17.86 4.33
CA LEU A 159 -9.64 17.39 2.95
C LEU A 159 -9.82 18.51 1.91
N ASN A 160 -10.65 19.52 2.18
CA ASN A 160 -10.99 20.55 1.19
C ASN A 160 -9.77 21.27 0.62
N PRO A 161 -8.79 21.76 1.43
CA PRO A 161 -7.62 22.46 0.88
C PRO A 161 -6.77 21.57 -0.05
N MET A 162 -6.62 20.28 0.30
CA MET A 162 -5.89 19.31 -0.51
C MET A 162 -6.64 19.01 -1.82
N LEU A 163 -7.97 18.88 -1.77
CA LEU A 163 -8.79 18.68 -2.97
C LEU A 163 -8.73 19.89 -3.89
N GLU A 164 -8.78 21.11 -3.36
CA GLU A 164 -8.61 22.34 -4.14
C GLU A 164 -7.25 22.38 -4.84
N SER A 165 -6.16 22.10 -4.10
CA SER A 165 -4.81 22.03 -4.67
C SER A 165 -4.71 21.02 -5.80
N ALA A 166 -5.25 19.81 -5.61
CA ALA A 166 -5.26 18.78 -6.64
C ALA A 166 -6.05 19.17 -7.90
N LEU A 167 -7.20 19.84 -7.73
CA LEU A 167 -7.99 20.32 -8.87
C LEU A 167 -7.26 21.43 -9.63
N GLU A 168 -6.64 22.38 -8.92
CA GLU A 168 -5.89 23.47 -9.56
C GLU A 168 -4.79 22.95 -10.50
N GLN A 169 -4.13 21.85 -10.15
CA GLN A 169 -3.11 21.22 -11.00
C GLN A 169 -3.71 20.69 -12.32
N LEU A 170 -4.98 20.26 -12.32
CA LEU A 170 -5.64 19.67 -13.49
C LEU A 170 -6.49 20.68 -14.29
N ARG A 171 -6.75 21.89 -13.77
CA ARG A 171 -7.55 22.92 -14.47
C ARG A 171 -7.06 23.23 -15.88
N PRO A 172 -5.76 23.47 -16.14
CA PRO A 172 -5.29 23.74 -17.49
C PRO A 172 -5.59 22.60 -18.46
N LYS A 173 -5.38 21.34 -18.02
CA LYS A 173 -5.63 20.15 -18.83
C LYS A 173 -7.13 19.93 -19.09
N ALA A 174 -7.97 20.14 -18.08
CA ALA A 174 -9.42 20.05 -18.21
C ALA A 174 -9.96 21.14 -19.14
N ALA A 175 -9.50 22.40 -18.98
CA ALA A 175 -9.90 23.53 -19.81
C ALA A 175 -9.50 23.33 -21.28
N ALA A 176 -8.28 22.85 -21.57
CA ALA A 176 -7.82 22.55 -22.91
C ALA A 176 -8.68 21.51 -23.62
N LYS A 177 -9.35 20.62 -22.86
CA LYS A 177 -10.25 19.58 -23.36
C LYS A 177 -11.73 19.94 -23.24
N GLY A 178 -12.07 21.16 -22.78
CA GLY A 178 -13.45 21.61 -22.60
C GLY A 178 -14.23 20.84 -21.53
N ILE A 179 -13.54 20.26 -20.52
CA ILE A 179 -14.14 19.45 -19.44
C ILE A 179 -14.49 20.36 -18.25
N ALA A 180 -15.72 20.26 -17.74
CA ALA A 180 -16.13 20.89 -16.49
C ALA A 180 -15.48 20.13 -15.31
N LEU A 181 -14.65 20.85 -14.52
CA LEU A 181 -13.96 20.31 -13.36
C LEU A 181 -14.49 20.98 -12.09
N ASP A 182 -15.27 20.24 -11.30
CA ASP A 182 -16.01 20.76 -10.17
C ASP A 182 -15.56 20.13 -8.84
N LEU A 183 -15.53 20.94 -7.76
CA LEU A 183 -15.36 20.49 -6.40
C LEU A 183 -16.65 20.74 -5.62
N THR A 184 -17.18 19.71 -4.96
CA THR A 184 -18.20 19.89 -3.93
C THR A 184 -17.51 20.26 -2.62
N PRO A 185 -17.66 21.51 -2.11
CA PRO A 185 -17.02 21.94 -0.87
C PRO A 185 -17.38 21.04 0.30
N THR A 186 -16.38 20.76 1.15
CA THR A 186 -16.56 19.83 2.26
C THR A 186 -15.82 20.30 3.51
N ALA A 187 -16.39 20.06 4.69
CA ALA A 187 -15.70 20.19 5.97
C ALA A 187 -15.14 18.85 6.48
N ALA A 188 -15.16 17.82 5.66
CA ALA A 188 -14.74 16.47 6.01
C ALA A 188 -13.26 16.42 6.43
N ARG A 189 -13.00 15.65 7.48
CA ARG A 189 -11.66 15.41 8.02
C ARG A 189 -11.28 13.95 7.88
N ALA A 190 -9.97 13.70 7.76
CA ALA A 190 -9.41 12.36 7.76
C ALA A 190 -8.01 12.36 8.39
N VAL A 191 -7.48 11.18 8.67
CA VAL A 191 -6.07 10.97 9.01
C VAL A 191 -5.35 10.51 7.75
N PHE A 192 -4.47 11.37 7.22
CA PHE A 192 -3.80 11.13 5.95
C PHE A 192 -2.46 11.87 5.86
N ASP A 193 -1.58 11.38 5.01
CA ASP A 193 -0.36 12.09 4.61
C ASP A 193 -0.73 13.11 3.50
N PRO A 194 -0.58 14.42 3.75
CA PRO A 194 -1.04 15.43 2.80
C PRO A 194 -0.42 15.30 1.41
N GLN A 195 0.89 15.11 1.34
CA GLN A 195 1.63 15.05 0.09
C GLN A 195 1.27 13.80 -0.75
N TRP A 196 1.27 12.63 -0.12
CA TRP A 196 0.99 11.39 -0.82
C TRP A 196 -0.49 11.22 -1.15
N THR A 197 -1.38 11.74 -0.31
CA THR A 197 -2.82 11.69 -0.60
C THR A 197 -3.19 12.65 -1.73
N GLU A 198 -2.57 13.83 -1.77
CA GLU A 198 -2.72 14.74 -2.92
C GLU A 198 -2.26 14.08 -4.22
N GLU A 199 -1.09 13.43 -4.24
CA GLU A 199 -0.61 12.65 -5.40
C GLU A 199 -1.65 11.57 -5.81
N ALA A 200 -2.24 10.85 -4.84
CA ALA A 200 -3.27 9.86 -5.12
C ALA A 200 -4.52 10.49 -5.76
N VAL A 201 -4.98 11.62 -5.25
CA VAL A 201 -6.14 12.35 -5.79
C VAL A 201 -5.83 12.92 -7.17
N VAL A 202 -4.65 13.50 -7.38
CA VAL A 202 -4.19 13.99 -8.70
C VAL A 202 -4.21 12.85 -9.72
N ASN A 203 -3.74 11.66 -9.36
CA ASN A 203 -3.80 10.48 -10.24
C ASN A 203 -5.25 10.08 -10.59
N LEU A 204 -6.20 10.17 -9.64
CA LEU A 204 -7.62 9.90 -9.92
C LEU A 204 -8.21 10.95 -10.84
N LEU A 205 -7.95 12.23 -10.58
CA LEU A 205 -8.42 13.35 -11.38
C LEU A 205 -7.81 13.34 -12.80
N ASP A 206 -6.51 13.05 -12.92
CA ASP A 206 -5.85 12.95 -14.22
C ASP A 206 -6.47 11.85 -15.10
N ASN A 207 -6.74 10.69 -14.50
CA ASN A 207 -7.46 9.63 -15.20
C ASN A 207 -8.87 10.06 -15.60
N ALA A 208 -9.62 10.71 -14.71
CA ALA A 208 -10.96 11.21 -15.00
C ALA A 208 -10.95 12.20 -16.17
N VAL A 209 -10.07 13.22 -16.13
CA VAL A 209 -9.91 14.21 -17.23
C VAL A 209 -9.46 13.55 -18.53
N LYS A 210 -8.55 12.60 -18.45
CA LYS A 210 -8.02 11.89 -19.60
C LYS A 210 -9.09 11.11 -20.35
N TYR A 211 -9.92 10.34 -19.65
CA TYR A 211 -10.91 9.43 -20.26
C TYR A 211 -12.29 10.09 -20.49
N THR A 212 -12.56 11.23 -19.88
CA THR A 212 -13.79 11.97 -20.15
C THR A 212 -13.71 12.61 -21.54
N PRO A 213 -14.74 12.46 -22.41
CA PRO A 213 -14.78 13.14 -23.70
C PRO A 213 -14.93 14.66 -23.55
N GLU A 214 -14.67 15.40 -24.63
CA GLU A 214 -14.88 16.85 -24.72
C GLU A 214 -16.30 17.21 -24.31
N GLY A 215 -16.46 18.29 -23.53
CA GLY A 215 -17.74 18.74 -23.00
C GLY A 215 -18.28 17.94 -21.82
N GLY A 216 -17.55 16.89 -21.38
CA GLY A 216 -17.93 16.10 -20.23
C GLY A 216 -17.65 16.79 -18.89
N ARG A 217 -17.84 16.06 -17.79
CA ARG A 217 -17.73 16.58 -16.41
C ARG A 217 -16.91 15.64 -15.53
N VAL A 218 -16.08 16.22 -14.69
CA VAL A 218 -15.38 15.54 -13.60
C VAL A 218 -15.70 16.25 -12.29
N THR A 219 -16.11 15.50 -11.28
CA THR A 219 -16.49 16.05 -9.97
C THR A 219 -15.69 15.37 -8.86
N ALA A 220 -15.07 16.18 -8.00
CA ALA A 220 -14.49 15.72 -6.75
C ALA A 220 -15.38 16.06 -5.56
N SER A 221 -15.50 15.17 -4.60
CA SER A 221 -16.27 15.36 -3.38
C SER A 221 -15.69 14.54 -2.24
N ALA A 222 -16.01 14.88 -0.98
CA ALA A 222 -15.68 14.02 0.16
C ALA A 222 -16.86 13.93 1.13
N ALA A 223 -17.02 12.76 1.75
CA ALA A 223 -18.06 12.48 2.72
C ALA A 223 -17.51 11.65 3.88
N GLU A 224 -17.90 11.99 5.10
CA GLU A 224 -17.55 11.24 6.31
C GLU A 224 -18.49 10.06 6.54
N TYR A 225 -17.91 8.93 6.92
CA TYR A 225 -18.59 7.73 7.42
C TYR A 225 -18.14 7.42 8.85
N GLN A 226 -18.61 6.32 9.39
CA GLN A 226 -18.34 5.95 10.79
C GLN A 226 -16.84 5.76 11.08
N PHE A 227 -16.12 5.05 10.22
CA PHE A 227 -14.70 4.68 10.39
C PHE A 227 -13.77 5.32 9.35
N PHE A 228 -14.30 5.75 8.25
CA PHE A 228 -13.55 6.29 7.12
C PHE A 228 -14.16 7.58 6.61
N THR A 229 -13.33 8.41 6.03
CA THR A 229 -13.75 9.52 5.17
C THR A 229 -13.44 9.13 3.73
N CYS A 230 -14.39 9.27 2.84
CA CYS A 230 -14.29 8.88 1.44
C CYS A 230 -14.13 10.11 0.55
N VAL A 231 -13.03 10.19 -0.17
CA VAL A 231 -12.86 11.11 -1.31
C VAL A 231 -13.35 10.38 -2.55
N ARG A 232 -14.24 11.03 -3.34
CA ARG A 232 -14.78 10.51 -4.59
C ARG A 232 -14.37 11.39 -5.74
N VAL A 233 -13.95 10.76 -6.82
CA VAL A 233 -13.74 11.38 -8.12
C VAL A 233 -14.64 10.66 -9.11
N SER A 234 -15.62 11.39 -9.66
CA SER A 234 -16.61 10.87 -10.62
C SER A 234 -16.42 11.54 -11.97
N ASP A 235 -16.51 10.78 -13.02
CA ASP A 235 -16.39 11.22 -14.41
C ASP A 235 -17.60 10.79 -15.25
N THR A 236 -17.83 11.48 -16.36
CA THR A 236 -18.83 11.15 -17.38
C THR A 236 -18.19 10.51 -18.60
N GLY A 237 -17.14 9.74 -18.41
CA GLY A 237 -16.40 9.05 -19.45
C GLY A 237 -17.10 7.79 -19.97
N PRO A 238 -16.38 6.95 -20.74
CA PRO A 238 -16.95 5.74 -21.35
C PRO A 238 -17.25 4.63 -20.33
N GLY A 239 -16.82 4.79 -19.09
CA GLY A 239 -16.96 3.75 -18.08
C GLY A 239 -15.99 2.57 -18.27
N ILE A 240 -16.04 1.63 -17.34
CA ILE A 240 -15.15 0.46 -17.23
C ILE A 240 -16.02 -0.79 -17.11
N SER A 241 -15.76 -1.79 -17.92
CA SER A 241 -16.48 -3.06 -17.87
C SER A 241 -16.27 -3.77 -16.52
N GLU A 242 -17.23 -4.57 -16.08
CA GLU A 242 -17.13 -5.31 -14.80
C GLU A 242 -15.88 -6.21 -14.74
N GLU A 243 -15.49 -6.79 -15.88
CA GLU A 243 -14.31 -7.66 -15.99
C GLU A 243 -12.99 -6.90 -15.83
N GLU A 244 -12.96 -5.61 -16.13
CA GLU A 244 -11.79 -4.75 -16.06
C GLU A 244 -11.63 -4.08 -14.69
N GLN A 245 -12.72 -3.82 -13.96
CA GLN A 245 -12.69 -3.10 -12.67
C GLN A 245 -11.71 -3.71 -11.64
N PRO A 246 -11.57 -5.04 -11.49
CA PRO A 246 -10.55 -5.60 -10.61
C PRO A 246 -9.11 -5.40 -11.11
N LYS A 247 -8.93 -5.20 -12.41
CA LYS A 247 -7.62 -5.14 -13.08
C LYS A 247 -7.06 -3.72 -13.13
N VAL A 248 -7.90 -2.68 -13.10
CA VAL A 248 -7.46 -1.27 -13.25
C VAL A 248 -6.45 -0.81 -12.20
N PHE A 249 -6.39 -1.48 -11.05
CA PHE A 249 -5.41 -1.23 -10.00
C PHE A 249 -4.14 -2.10 -10.11
N GLN A 250 -4.00 -2.88 -11.19
CA GLN A 250 -2.78 -3.66 -11.43
C GLN A 250 -1.72 -2.76 -12.07
N ARG A 251 -0.45 -3.08 -11.79
CA ARG A 251 0.70 -2.38 -12.36
C ARG A 251 0.74 -2.56 -13.88
N PHE A 252 0.92 -1.47 -14.63
CA PHE A 252 0.97 -1.42 -16.09
C PHE A 252 -0.33 -1.85 -16.80
N TYR A 253 -1.42 -2.00 -16.07
CA TYR A 253 -2.68 -2.35 -16.70
C TYR A 253 -3.27 -1.16 -17.46
N ARG A 254 -3.72 -1.43 -18.68
CA ARG A 254 -4.45 -0.50 -19.57
C ARG A 254 -5.53 -1.28 -20.27
N GLY A 255 -6.75 -0.77 -20.23
CA GLY A 255 -7.86 -1.39 -20.94
C GLY A 255 -7.59 -1.53 -22.45
N PRO A 256 -8.04 -2.59 -23.10
CA PRO A 256 -7.79 -2.84 -24.53
C PRO A 256 -8.21 -1.67 -25.44
N ALA A 257 -9.30 -0.98 -25.09
CA ALA A 257 -9.81 0.18 -25.84
C ALA A 257 -8.96 1.46 -25.69
N HIS A 258 -8.03 1.50 -24.71
CA HIS A 258 -7.29 2.70 -24.32
C HIS A 258 -5.77 2.56 -24.46
N GLN A 259 -5.31 1.62 -25.26
CA GLN A 259 -3.86 1.38 -25.44
C GLN A 259 -3.14 2.54 -26.16
N THR A 260 -3.86 3.31 -26.98
CA THR A 260 -3.33 4.47 -27.72
C THR A 260 -3.31 5.76 -26.88
N GLU A 261 -4.08 5.82 -25.79
CA GLU A 261 -4.14 6.99 -24.93
C GLU A 261 -2.80 7.23 -24.20
N GLU A 262 -2.51 8.47 -23.80
CA GLU A 262 -1.32 8.76 -22.98
C GLU A 262 -1.34 8.03 -21.64
N GLY A 263 -0.16 7.68 -21.11
CA GLY A 263 0.03 7.16 -19.76
C GLY A 263 0.58 5.74 -19.71
N VAL A 264 0.99 5.38 -18.51
CA VAL A 264 1.87 4.24 -18.23
C VAL A 264 1.14 3.09 -17.52
N GLY A 265 -0.08 3.35 -17.01
CA GLY A 265 -0.82 2.36 -16.22
C GLY A 265 -0.28 2.12 -14.79
N ILE A 266 0.37 3.13 -14.20
CA ILE A 266 0.89 3.05 -12.83
C ILE A 266 0.09 3.91 -11.85
N GLY A 267 -0.58 4.98 -12.29
CA GLY A 267 -1.24 5.95 -11.41
C GLY A 267 -2.27 5.34 -10.45
N LEU A 268 -3.19 4.50 -10.94
CA LEU A 268 -4.18 3.82 -10.10
C LEU A 268 -3.54 2.80 -9.15
N TYR A 269 -2.51 2.10 -9.59
CA TYR A 269 -1.74 1.22 -8.73
C TYR A 269 -1.06 1.99 -7.60
N LEU A 270 -0.43 3.13 -7.91
CA LEU A 270 0.19 4.01 -6.91
C LEU A 270 -0.86 4.55 -5.92
N THR A 271 -2.01 5.01 -6.41
CA THR A 271 -3.15 5.42 -5.58
C THR A 271 -3.56 4.33 -4.59
N ARG A 272 -3.66 3.08 -5.04
CA ARG A 272 -3.97 1.95 -4.17
C ARG A 272 -2.88 1.72 -3.11
N ARG A 273 -1.61 1.77 -3.49
CA ARG A 273 -0.49 1.59 -2.54
C ARG A 273 -0.42 2.71 -1.50
N ILE A 274 -0.69 3.96 -1.90
CA ILE A 274 -0.79 5.11 -0.98
C ILE A 274 -1.94 4.91 0.02
N ALA A 275 -3.11 4.48 -0.45
CA ALA A 275 -4.25 4.21 0.41
C ALA A 275 -3.95 3.09 1.43
N GLU A 276 -3.44 1.94 0.96
CA GLU A 276 -3.08 0.79 1.80
C GLU A 276 -2.01 1.17 2.85
N GLY A 277 -1.02 1.97 2.48
CA GLY A 277 0.03 2.44 3.38
C GLY A 277 -0.46 3.37 4.51
N GLN A 278 -1.68 3.90 4.39
CA GLN A 278 -2.36 4.75 5.39
C GLN A 278 -3.54 4.02 6.06
N SER A 279 -3.59 2.69 6.00
CA SER A 279 -4.70 1.88 6.53
C SER A 279 -6.06 2.20 5.89
N GLY A 280 -6.03 2.77 4.69
CA GLY A 280 -7.18 3.03 3.85
C GLY A 280 -7.30 2.03 2.70
N TYR A 281 -8.19 2.30 1.77
CA TYR A 281 -8.36 1.50 0.56
C TYR A 281 -9.00 2.32 -0.56
N VAL A 282 -8.91 1.81 -1.80
CA VAL A 282 -9.56 2.42 -2.97
C VAL A 282 -10.53 1.43 -3.60
N LYS A 283 -11.64 1.97 -4.11
CA LYS A 283 -12.65 1.23 -4.88
C LYS A 283 -12.98 1.95 -6.18
N VAL A 284 -13.46 1.19 -7.14
CA VAL A 284 -14.06 1.72 -8.37
C VAL A 284 -15.49 1.20 -8.47
N ARG A 285 -16.39 2.06 -8.93
CA ARG A 285 -17.73 1.73 -9.34
C ARG A 285 -17.94 2.38 -10.72
N SER A 286 -18.23 1.59 -11.71
CA SER A 286 -18.36 2.07 -13.07
C SER A 286 -19.37 1.25 -13.85
N ARG A 287 -20.02 1.87 -14.80
CA ARG A 287 -20.87 1.22 -15.79
C ARG A 287 -20.50 1.73 -17.17
N GLN A 288 -20.34 0.81 -18.10
CA GLN A 288 -19.96 1.13 -19.46
C GLN A 288 -21.00 2.09 -20.10
N GLY A 289 -20.54 3.22 -20.64
CA GLY A 289 -21.38 4.29 -21.19
C GLY A 289 -21.93 5.31 -20.17
N GLU A 290 -21.77 5.09 -18.85
CA GLU A 290 -22.31 5.99 -17.81
C GLU A 290 -21.21 6.72 -17.00
N GLY A 291 -19.93 6.39 -17.25
CA GLY A 291 -18.80 6.96 -16.52
C GLY A 291 -18.27 6.08 -15.38
N SER A 292 -17.37 6.66 -14.58
CA SER A 292 -16.74 5.95 -13.47
C SER A 292 -16.72 6.80 -12.20
N GLU A 293 -16.76 6.14 -11.06
CA GLU A 293 -16.55 6.74 -9.73
C GLU A 293 -15.41 5.99 -9.05
N PHE A 294 -14.33 6.68 -8.77
CA PHE A 294 -13.23 6.19 -7.94
C PHE A 294 -13.37 6.75 -6.53
N SER A 295 -13.33 5.88 -5.55
CA SER A 295 -13.52 6.19 -4.13
C SER A 295 -12.29 5.83 -3.33
N LEU A 296 -11.60 6.84 -2.78
CA LEU A 296 -10.46 6.70 -1.88
C LEU A 296 -10.95 6.82 -0.43
N TYR A 297 -10.81 5.78 0.35
CA TYR A 297 -11.20 5.71 1.75
C TYR A 297 -9.97 5.91 2.65
N LEU A 298 -10.01 6.91 3.50
CA LEU A 298 -8.98 7.28 4.46
C LEU A 298 -9.53 7.11 5.88
N PRO A 299 -8.73 6.66 6.87
CA PRO A 299 -9.16 6.56 8.25
C PRO A 299 -9.69 7.91 8.77
N LYS A 300 -10.72 7.87 9.59
CA LYS A 300 -11.28 9.09 10.20
C LYS A 300 -10.51 9.51 11.45
N ASN A 301 -10.03 8.52 12.22
CA ASN A 301 -9.25 8.67 13.47
C ASN A 301 -8.03 7.75 13.42
#